data_699d6789256281357caa7c01a8a4e3c4
#
_entry.id   699d6789256281357caa7c01a8a4e3c4
#
_cell.length_a   1.000
_cell.length_b   1.000
_cell.length_c   1.000
_cell.angle_alpha   90.00
_cell.angle_beta   90.00
_cell.angle_gamma   90.00
#
_symmetry.space_group_name_H-M   'P 1'
#
loop_
_entity.id
_entity.type
_entity.pdbx_description
1 polymer ?
#
loop_
_entity_poly.entity_id
_entity_poly.type
_entity_poly.pdbx_seq_one_letter_code
_entity_poly.pdbx_strand_id
1 'polypeptide(L)'
;MSFPIKAVVLDWAGTMIDHGCCAPVIALQRVFADAGMAISEDEARADMGRAKRDHIRAILAKPRVAEAWQAAHAAQPAESDVTALHDAVEPMMRGAAKDCAALIPGAAELTATLRAHGVKIASCTGYTRPMMADILPL
;
A
#
# COMPACT_ATOMS: atom_id res chain seq x y z
N MET A 1 -33.33 2.52 -21.71
CA MET A 1 -31.99 2.74 -22.34
C MET A 1 -31.01 1.78 -21.72
N SER A 2 -30.22 1.08 -22.52
CA SER A 2 -29.18 0.18 -22.00
C SER A 2 -27.99 1.00 -21.46
N PHE A 3 -27.57 0.74 -20.24
CA PHE A 3 -26.37 1.36 -19.66
C PHE A 3 -25.14 0.91 -20.47
N PRO A 4 -24.32 1.82 -20.98
CA PRO A 4 -23.27 1.46 -21.97
C PRO A 4 -22.14 0.61 -21.35
N ILE A 5 -21.89 0.75 -20.05
CA ILE A 5 -20.86 0.00 -19.32
C ILE A 5 -21.42 -1.36 -18.94
N LYS A 6 -20.70 -2.43 -19.25
CA LYS A 6 -21.12 -3.82 -18.95
C LYS A 6 -20.40 -4.41 -17.75
N ALA A 7 -19.20 -3.94 -17.47
CA ALA A 7 -18.41 -4.37 -16.32
C ALA A 7 -17.47 -3.25 -15.86
N VAL A 8 -17.15 -3.26 -14.56
CA VAL A 8 -16.17 -2.37 -13.94
C VAL A 8 -15.22 -3.22 -13.10
N VAL A 9 -13.93 -2.93 -13.19
CA VAL A 9 -12.90 -3.51 -12.32
C VAL A 9 -12.39 -2.39 -11.43
N LEU A 10 -12.54 -2.54 -10.12
CA LEU A 10 -12.19 -1.53 -9.14
C LEU A 10 -10.92 -1.96 -8.38
N ASP A 11 -10.00 -1.04 -8.18
CA ASP A 11 -8.92 -1.21 -7.21
C ASP A 11 -9.45 -1.04 -5.78
N TRP A 12 -8.64 -1.40 -4.78
CA TRP A 12 -9.02 -1.33 -3.37
C TRP A 12 -8.44 -0.10 -2.68
N ALA A 13 -7.13 -0.08 -2.43
CA ALA A 13 -6.50 1.00 -1.68
C ALA A 13 -6.54 2.34 -2.43
N GLY A 14 -7.13 3.36 -1.83
CA GLY A 14 -7.31 4.67 -2.45
C GLY A 14 -8.47 4.76 -3.45
N THR A 15 -9.20 3.64 -3.69
CA THR A 15 -10.36 3.59 -4.59
C THR A 15 -11.63 3.19 -3.85
N MET A 16 -11.63 2.05 -3.18
CA MET A 16 -12.78 1.55 -2.42
C MET A 16 -12.61 1.73 -0.91
N ILE A 17 -11.39 1.56 -0.43
CA ILE A 17 -10.98 1.70 0.98
C ILE A 17 -9.69 2.51 1.06
N ASP A 18 -9.25 2.82 2.28
CA ASP A 18 -7.97 3.47 2.57
C ASP A 18 -7.84 4.80 1.82
N HIS A 19 -8.69 5.76 2.16
CA HIS A 19 -8.62 7.11 1.58
C HIS A 19 -7.21 7.70 1.72
N GLY A 20 -6.58 8.00 0.57
CA GLY A 20 -5.21 8.52 0.53
C GLY A 20 -4.11 7.46 0.51
N CYS A 21 -4.43 6.17 0.38
CA CYS A 21 -3.44 5.07 0.37
C CYS A 21 -2.48 5.14 1.56
N CYS A 22 -3.02 5.27 2.78
CA CYS A 22 -2.22 5.46 4.00
C CYS A 22 -1.53 4.18 4.48
N ALA A 23 -2.17 3.02 4.30
CA ALA A 23 -1.64 1.75 4.80
C ALA A 23 -0.22 1.43 4.31
N PRO A 24 0.11 1.54 3.01
CA PRO A 24 1.47 1.33 2.52
C PRO A 24 2.50 2.30 3.10
N VAL A 25 2.11 3.55 3.30
CA VAL A 25 2.97 4.59 3.87
C VAL A 25 3.29 4.29 5.32
N ILE A 26 2.26 4.00 6.13
CA ILE A 26 2.40 3.65 7.55
C ILE A 26 3.29 2.41 7.70
N ALA A 27 3.08 1.37 6.89
CA ALA A 27 3.88 0.16 6.95
C ALA A 27 5.36 0.42 6.63
N LEU A 28 5.65 1.19 5.57
CA LEU A 28 7.02 1.55 5.21
C LEU A 28 7.68 2.39 6.31
N GLN A 29 7.00 3.42 6.84
CA GLN A 29 7.53 4.24 7.91
C GLN A 29 7.86 3.41 9.16
N ARG A 30 6.99 2.47 9.55
CA ARG A 30 7.22 1.57 10.69
C ARG A 30 8.43 0.67 10.47
N VAL A 31 8.51 0.02 9.29
CA VAL A 31 9.62 -0.90 8.98
C VAL A 31 10.97 -0.17 8.97
N PHE A 32 11.04 1.04 8.41
CA PHE A 32 12.26 1.83 8.44
C PHE A 32 12.59 2.34 9.86
N ALA A 33 11.59 2.70 10.64
CA ALA A 33 11.79 3.09 12.05
C ALA A 33 12.31 1.92 12.90
N ASP A 34 11.76 0.72 12.70
CA ASP A 34 12.22 -0.52 13.38
C ASP A 34 13.65 -0.90 12.95
N ALA A 35 14.05 -0.53 11.74
CA ALA A 35 15.43 -0.64 11.26
C ALA A 35 16.35 0.50 11.74
N GLY A 36 15.91 1.33 12.67
CA GLY A 36 16.73 2.37 13.30
C GLY A 36 16.79 3.70 12.57
N MET A 37 15.99 3.90 11.49
CA MET A 37 15.92 5.19 10.84
C MET A 37 14.50 5.55 10.38
N ALA A 38 14.12 6.82 10.49
CA ALA A 38 12.83 7.30 10.04
C ALA A 38 12.89 7.80 8.58
N ILE A 39 11.83 7.51 7.83
CA ILE A 39 11.55 8.12 6.53
C ILE A 39 10.33 9.04 6.62
N SER A 40 10.32 10.10 5.83
CA SER A 40 9.17 11.00 5.73
C SER A 40 8.02 10.35 4.96
N GLU A 41 6.82 10.92 5.09
CA GLU A 41 5.68 10.53 4.26
C GLU A 41 5.95 10.74 2.77
N ASP A 42 6.55 11.86 2.40
CA ASP A 42 6.91 12.17 1.00
C ASP A 42 7.91 11.15 0.44
N GLU A 43 8.88 10.72 1.24
CA GLU A 43 9.82 9.68 0.83
C GLU A 43 9.16 8.32 0.63
N ALA A 44 8.22 7.97 1.48
CA ALA A 44 7.43 6.75 1.35
C ALA A 44 6.48 6.80 0.15
N ARG A 45 5.94 7.97 -0.20
CA ARG A 45 4.98 8.14 -1.31
C ARG A 45 5.62 8.27 -2.69
N ALA A 46 6.84 8.78 -2.78
CA ALA A 46 7.47 9.20 -4.04
C ALA A 46 7.52 8.09 -5.11
N ASP A 47 7.63 6.84 -4.68
CA ASP A 47 7.78 5.68 -5.56
C ASP A 47 6.58 4.70 -5.45
N MET A 48 5.42 5.17 -4.99
CA MET A 48 4.19 4.38 -4.94
C MET A 48 3.80 3.85 -6.31
N GLY A 49 3.30 2.61 -6.32
CA GLY A 49 2.94 1.92 -7.57
C GLY A 49 4.03 0.98 -8.13
N ARG A 50 5.27 1.10 -7.68
CA ARG A 50 6.32 0.12 -7.99
C ARG A 50 6.10 -1.19 -7.23
N ALA A 51 6.68 -2.29 -7.72
CA ALA A 51 6.81 -3.51 -6.94
C ALA A 51 7.48 -3.21 -5.59
N LYS A 52 7.02 -3.81 -4.50
CA LYS A 52 7.41 -3.41 -3.13
C LYS A 52 8.92 -3.44 -2.91
N ARG A 53 9.61 -4.46 -3.45
CA ARG A 53 11.07 -4.57 -3.37
C ARG A 53 11.78 -3.40 -4.07
N ASP A 54 11.30 -3.01 -5.27
CA ASP A 54 11.88 -1.90 -6.03
C ASP A 54 11.57 -0.55 -5.39
N HIS A 55 10.41 -0.43 -4.75
CA HIS A 55 10.03 0.74 -3.97
C HIS A 55 11.00 0.93 -2.78
N ILE A 56 11.26 -0.11 -1.99
CA ILE A 56 12.20 -0.07 -0.87
C ILE A 56 13.61 0.30 -1.35
N ARG A 57 14.07 -0.32 -2.46
CA ARG A 57 15.37 0.00 -3.06
C ARG A 57 15.45 1.46 -3.48
N ALA A 58 14.39 2.01 -4.09
CA ALA A 58 14.33 3.42 -4.48
C ALA A 58 14.34 4.36 -3.27
N ILE A 59 13.69 4.00 -2.17
CA ILE A 59 13.76 4.77 -0.91
C ILE A 59 15.18 4.78 -0.37
N LEU A 60 15.83 3.62 -0.26
CA LEU A 60 17.20 3.50 0.25
C LEU A 60 18.23 4.23 -0.64
N ALA A 61 17.96 4.39 -1.95
CA ALA A 61 18.81 5.11 -2.88
C ALA A 61 18.70 6.65 -2.77
N LYS A 62 17.74 7.18 -2.01
CA LYS A 62 17.60 8.63 -1.81
C LYS A 62 18.80 9.15 -0.98
N PRO A 63 19.45 10.24 -1.37
CA PRO A 63 20.68 10.72 -0.70
C PRO A 63 20.53 10.84 0.81
N ARG A 64 19.49 11.54 1.29
CA ARG A 64 19.22 11.70 2.73
C ARG A 64 19.03 10.35 3.43
N VAL A 65 18.32 9.41 2.79
CA VAL A 65 18.02 8.10 3.36
C VAL A 65 19.29 7.25 3.41
N ALA A 66 20.09 7.24 2.34
CA ALA A 66 21.37 6.51 2.29
C ALA A 66 22.37 7.03 3.34
N GLU A 67 22.45 8.36 3.52
CA GLU A 67 23.29 8.98 4.56
C GLU A 67 22.81 8.60 5.97
N ALA A 68 21.51 8.68 6.23
CA ALA A 68 20.93 8.29 7.51
C ALA A 68 21.11 6.80 7.79
N TRP A 69 20.96 5.95 6.77
CA TRP A 69 21.23 4.52 6.87
C TRP A 69 22.69 4.24 7.23
N GLN A 70 23.62 4.88 6.52
CA GLN A 70 25.05 4.73 6.81
C GLN A 70 25.39 5.20 8.26
N ALA A 71 24.77 6.27 8.71
CA ALA A 71 24.97 6.75 10.08
C ALA A 71 24.43 5.76 11.14
N ALA A 72 23.30 5.11 10.87
CA ALA A 72 22.68 4.15 11.80
C ALA A 72 23.37 2.78 11.79
N HIS A 73 23.85 2.32 10.63
CA HIS A 73 24.36 0.94 10.46
C HIS A 73 25.87 0.86 10.18
N ALA A 74 26.58 1.99 10.11
CA ALA A 74 28.01 2.10 9.74
C ALA A 74 28.36 1.48 8.36
N ALA A 75 27.35 1.32 7.49
CA ALA A 75 27.49 0.73 6.16
C ALA A 75 26.47 1.35 5.18
N GLN A 76 26.80 1.36 3.90
CA GLN A 76 25.85 1.74 2.85
C GLN A 76 24.74 0.68 2.73
N PRO A 77 23.51 1.08 2.32
CA PRO A 77 22.43 0.14 2.06
C PRO A 77 22.83 -0.93 1.04
N ALA A 78 22.57 -2.20 1.34
CA ALA A 78 22.87 -3.34 0.49
C ALA A 78 21.59 -4.08 0.08
N GLU A 79 21.67 -5.01 -0.86
CA GLU A 79 20.52 -5.80 -1.30
C GLU A 79 19.97 -6.73 -0.20
N SER A 80 20.81 -7.12 0.76
CA SER A 80 20.40 -7.82 1.98
C SER A 80 19.43 -6.98 2.82
N ASP A 81 19.66 -5.67 2.90
CA ASP A 81 18.81 -4.75 3.66
C ASP A 81 17.46 -4.54 2.96
N VAL A 82 17.48 -4.45 1.62
CA VAL A 82 16.25 -4.45 0.82
C VAL A 82 15.43 -5.71 1.09
N THR A 83 16.08 -6.87 1.19
CA THR A 83 15.41 -8.14 1.49
C THR A 83 14.82 -8.13 2.89
N ALA A 84 15.58 -7.75 3.91
CA ALA A 84 15.13 -7.71 5.29
C ALA A 84 13.94 -6.75 5.48
N LEU A 85 14.02 -5.53 4.92
CA LEU A 85 12.93 -4.56 4.95
C LEU A 85 11.69 -5.07 4.19
N HIS A 86 11.88 -5.70 3.02
CA HIS A 86 10.79 -6.27 2.25
C HIS A 86 10.03 -7.35 3.02
N ASP A 87 10.76 -8.27 3.67
CA ASP A 87 10.15 -9.35 4.44
C ASP A 87 9.40 -8.83 5.68
N ALA A 88 9.89 -7.72 6.26
CA ALA A 88 9.22 -7.06 7.38
C ALA A 88 7.97 -6.26 6.97
N VAL A 89 7.86 -5.82 5.71
CA VAL A 89 6.74 -4.98 5.24
C VAL A 89 5.40 -5.72 5.27
N GLU A 90 5.34 -7.01 4.91
CA GLU A 90 4.06 -7.72 4.79
C GLU A 90 3.27 -7.78 6.10
N PRO A 91 3.84 -8.20 7.25
CA PRO A 91 3.12 -8.17 8.52
C PRO A 91 2.70 -6.76 8.94
N MET A 92 3.52 -5.74 8.69
CA MET A 92 3.17 -4.35 8.97
C MET A 92 2.04 -3.85 8.07
N MET A 93 2.05 -4.23 6.78
CA MET A 93 0.96 -3.94 5.84
C MET A 93 -0.36 -4.54 6.28
N ARG A 94 -0.39 -5.77 6.80
CA ARG A 94 -1.62 -6.41 7.27
C ARG A 94 -2.27 -5.62 8.40
N GLY A 95 -1.49 -5.18 9.39
CA GLY A 95 -1.97 -4.34 10.48
C GLY A 95 -2.50 -2.99 9.96
N ALA A 96 -1.67 -2.27 9.21
CA ALA A 96 -2.03 -0.97 8.66
C ALA A 96 -3.25 -1.03 7.72
N ALA A 97 -3.37 -2.07 6.90
CA ALA A 97 -4.51 -2.25 6.01
C ALA A 97 -5.83 -2.45 6.78
N LYS A 98 -5.82 -3.16 7.91
CA LYS A 98 -7.00 -3.27 8.80
C LYS A 98 -7.39 -1.92 9.39
N ASP A 99 -6.41 -1.17 9.89
CA ASP A 99 -6.64 0.15 10.50
C ASP A 99 -7.19 1.16 9.46
N CYS A 100 -6.84 0.99 8.19
CA CYS A 100 -7.25 1.86 7.07
C CYS A 100 -8.40 1.28 6.23
N ALA A 101 -9.07 0.20 6.65
CA ALA A 101 -10.07 -0.51 5.84
C ALA A 101 -11.41 0.21 5.68
N ALA A 102 -11.58 1.42 6.23
CA ALA A 102 -12.79 2.19 6.07
C ALA A 102 -13.11 2.46 4.60
N LEU A 103 -14.38 2.26 4.22
CA LEU A 103 -14.85 2.57 2.86
C LEU A 103 -14.67 4.05 2.55
N ILE A 104 -14.22 4.31 1.34
CA ILE A 104 -14.19 5.68 0.80
C ILE A 104 -15.64 6.17 0.61
N PRO A 105 -15.96 7.41 1.02
CA PRO A 105 -17.30 7.95 0.85
C PRO A 105 -17.80 7.81 -0.60
N GLY A 106 -19.00 7.26 -0.76
CA GLY A 106 -19.61 7.00 -2.07
C GLY A 106 -19.27 5.63 -2.69
N ALA A 107 -18.32 4.87 -2.15
CA ALA A 107 -17.92 3.58 -2.72
C ALA A 107 -19.05 2.54 -2.67
N ALA A 108 -19.75 2.45 -1.54
CA ALA A 108 -20.88 1.54 -1.39
C ALA A 108 -22.05 1.92 -2.31
N GLU A 109 -22.41 3.19 -2.34
CA GLU A 109 -23.47 3.75 -3.18
C GLU A 109 -23.19 3.56 -4.67
N LEU A 110 -21.94 3.77 -5.08
CA LEU A 110 -21.50 3.54 -6.47
C LEU A 110 -21.69 2.07 -6.86
N THR A 111 -21.23 1.14 -6.03
CA THR A 111 -21.36 -0.29 -6.32
C THR A 111 -22.83 -0.74 -6.35
N ALA A 112 -23.66 -0.23 -5.45
CA ALA A 112 -25.10 -0.49 -5.47
C ALA A 112 -25.76 0.03 -6.75
N THR A 113 -25.42 1.26 -7.17
CA THR A 113 -25.94 1.87 -8.39
C THR A 113 -25.53 1.08 -9.64
N LEU A 114 -24.28 0.68 -9.73
CA LEU A 114 -23.77 -0.12 -10.86
C LEU A 114 -24.50 -1.47 -10.96
N ARG A 115 -24.67 -2.16 -9.81
CA ARG A 115 -25.43 -3.44 -9.76
C ARG A 115 -26.87 -3.27 -10.19
N ALA A 116 -27.54 -2.20 -9.75
CA ALA A 116 -28.93 -1.90 -10.15
C ALA A 116 -29.08 -1.69 -11.66
N HIS A 117 -28.03 -1.24 -12.36
CA HIS A 117 -27.97 -1.11 -13.81
C HIS A 117 -27.46 -2.38 -14.53
N GLY A 118 -27.33 -3.50 -13.83
CA GLY A 118 -26.86 -4.77 -14.39
C GLY A 118 -25.37 -4.81 -14.76
N VAL A 119 -24.58 -3.87 -14.23
CA VAL A 119 -23.12 -3.83 -14.45
C VAL A 119 -22.44 -4.88 -13.59
N LYS A 120 -21.59 -5.70 -14.18
CA LYS A 120 -20.76 -6.65 -13.44
C LYS A 120 -19.62 -5.92 -12.74
N ILE A 121 -19.37 -6.28 -11.48
CA ILE A 121 -18.30 -5.69 -10.67
C ILE A 121 -17.26 -6.76 -10.36
N ALA A 122 -16.01 -6.45 -10.64
CA ALA A 122 -14.83 -7.20 -10.25
C ALA A 122 -13.85 -6.29 -9.53
N SER A 123 -12.84 -6.86 -8.90
CA SER A 123 -11.77 -6.10 -8.28
C SER A 123 -10.39 -6.61 -8.66
N CYS A 124 -9.41 -5.72 -8.63
CA CYS A 124 -8.00 -5.99 -8.77
C CYS A 124 -7.27 -5.25 -7.64
N THR A 125 -6.31 -5.88 -7.00
CA THR A 125 -5.59 -5.25 -5.88
C THR A 125 -4.17 -5.80 -5.78
N GLY A 126 -3.24 -4.97 -5.32
CA GLY A 126 -1.91 -5.37 -4.91
C GLY A 126 -1.84 -6.00 -3.52
N TYR A 127 -2.96 -6.08 -2.80
CA TYR A 127 -3.01 -6.74 -1.49
C TYR A 127 -2.89 -8.25 -1.63
N THR A 128 -2.15 -8.87 -0.72
CA THR A 128 -2.00 -10.32 -0.68
C THR A 128 -3.29 -11.01 -0.18
N ARG A 129 -3.43 -12.32 -0.46
CA ARG A 129 -4.58 -13.08 0.04
C ARG A 129 -4.76 -13.01 1.57
N PRO A 130 -3.68 -13.10 2.39
CA PRO A 130 -3.79 -12.90 3.84
C PRO A 130 -4.32 -11.50 4.22
N MET A 131 -3.86 -10.44 3.55
CA MET A 131 -4.37 -9.08 3.78
C MET A 131 -5.88 -8.99 3.46
N MET A 132 -6.29 -9.54 2.32
CA MET A 132 -7.70 -9.56 1.93
C MET A 132 -8.57 -10.35 2.90
N ALA A 133 -8.06 -11.48 3.43
CA ALA A 133 -8.78 -12.26 4.43
C ALA A 133 -8.99 -11.49 5.75
N ASP A 134 -8.08 -10.58 6.08
CA ASP A 134 -8.19 -9.72 7.27
C ASP A 134 -9.17 -8.54 7.06
N ILE A 135 -9.34 -8.06 5.81
CA ILE A 135 -10.11 -6.86 5.48
C ILE A 135 -11.57 -7.20 5.12
N LEU A 136 -11.78 -8.26 4.33
CA LEU A 136 -13.12 -8.60 3.81
C LEU A 136 -14.22 -8.81 4.87
N PRO A 137 -13.92 -9.26 6.12
CA PRO A 137 -14.94 -9.37 7.17
C PRO A 137 -15.34 -8.05 7.82
N LEU A 138 -14.61 -6.96 7.61
CA LEU A 138 -14.83 -5.64 8.21
C LEU A 138 -15.92 -4.86 7.48
#